data_06a7dab6ca899c1b8bef347c30c58304
#
_entry.id   06a7dab6ca899c1b8bef347c30c58304
#
_cell.length_a   1.000
_cell.length_b   1.000
_cell.length_c   1.000
_cell.angle_alpha   90.00
_cell.angle_beta   90.00
_cell.angle_gamma   90.00
#
_symmetry.space_group_name_H-M   'P 1'
#
loop_
_entity.id
_entity.type
_entity.pdbx_description
1 polymer ?
#
loop_
_entity_poly.entity_id
_entity_poly.type
_entity_poly.pdbx_seq_one_letter_code
_entity_poly.pdbx_strand_id
1 'polypeptide(L)'
;MRALGRRDFLKLCGAGAGALAMAQAMRASAAEATPPRKPNFLWLIGDDAGPALGCYGTKEVWTPNLDRLAAEGARYTHFYTTAPVCSPSRSAFMTGMYQTTIGAHNHRSHRGDGFQLPAGVRVLTEWFRDAGYYTANIVTLPEEVGGRGTGKTDWNFTPPAKPFDTNQWSDLAAHQPFFAQINFKEPHRKFTSPKRADPAKVEIPPYYPDHPTTREDMAAYLDCMTELDGKAGRVLAQLDKDGLADNTVVIFFGDNGECHVRGKQFVYEEGLHVPLIIRWPKGLPAPAHYKAGSVDERLLVAIDLAPTMLDLAGAKIPEKMEGRPFMGDHAGPPREYVFGARDRCDETVFRLRTVRDARYRYIRNFTPDRPFLQKNDYKERSYPVWNLLKELNAAGKLTPPQEFLCAPTMPEEELYDLQTDPHEIANLAKSPEHQETLKRLRAALEKWIEETNDQGKTLEPPEVAARQGQTKAAAPGDAPAKAKRKAKDKQ
;
A
#
# COMPACT_ATOMS: atom_id res chain seq x y z
N MET A 1 -5.32 -14.45 87.11
CA MET A 1 -5.79 -14.78 85.78
C MET A 1 -7.31 -14.57 85.74
N ARG A 2 -7.76 -13.52 85.01
CA ARG A 2 -9.25 -13.30 84.83
C ARG A 2 -9.63 -14.12 83.58
N ALA A 3 -10.61 -15.02 83.75
CA ALA A 3 -11.18 -15.79 82.68
C ALA A 3 -11.98 -14.89 81.73
N LEU A 4 -11.66 -14.98 80.40
CA LEU A 4 -12.40 -14.28 79.37
C LEU A 4 -13.85 -14.79 79.29
N GLY A 5 -14.81 -13.88 79.40
CA GLY A 5 -16.25 -14.19 79.43
C GLY A 5 -16.73 -14.63 78.05
N ARG A 6 -17.76 -15.47 77.95
CA ARG A 6 -18.42 -15.96 76.78
C ARG A 6 -18.71 -14.89 75.70
N ARG A 7 -18.99 -13.64 76.17
CA ARG A 7 -19.26 -12.47 75.30
C ARG A 7 -18.00 -11.96 74.57
N ASP A 8 -16.81 -12.07 75.14
CA ASP A 8 -15.57 -11.60 74.54
C ASP A 8 -15.04 -12.62 73.52
N PHE A 9 -15.28 -13.91 73.72
CA PHE A 9 -14.99 -14.98 72.80
C PHE A 9 -15.85 -14.84 71.53
N LEU A 10 -17.16 -14.51 71.64
CA LEU A 10 -18.05 -14.32 70.50
C LEU A 10 -17.68 -13.07 69.66
N LYS A 11 -17.15 -12.02 70.30
CA LYS A 11 -16.67 -10.83 69.59
C LYS A 11 -15.38 -11.10 68.82
N LEU A 12 -14.46 -11.92 69.33
CA LEU A 12 -13.25 -12.32 68.60
C LEU A 12 -13.56 -13.23 67.44
N CYS A 13 -14.49 -14.17 67.53
CA CYS A 13 -14.93 -15.04 66.48
C CYS A 13 -15.67 -14.27 65.36
N GLY A 14 -16.47 -13.25 65.71
CA GLY A 14 -17.16 -12.39 64.74
C GLY A 14 -16.21 -11.50 63.92
N ALA A 15 -15.15 -10.97 64.55
CA ALA A 15 -14.13 -10.17 63.88
C ALA A 15 -13.26 -11.00 62.90
N GLY A 16 -12.96 -12.27 63.27
CA GLY A 16 -12.21 -13.18 62.41
C GLY A 16 -12.98 -13.62 61.15
N ALA A 17 -14.29 -13.88 61.28
CA ALA A 17 -15.15 -14.26 60.15
C ALA A 17 -15.36 -13.11 59.17
N GLY A 18 -15.48 -11.86 59.65
CA GLY A 18 -15.59 -10.66 58.82
C GLY A 18 -14.30 -10.37 58.01
N ALA A 19 -13.14 -10.57 58.65
CA ALA A 19 -11.83 -10.38 57.97
C ALA A 19 -11.54 -11.45 56.90
N LEU A 20 -11.97 -12.72 57.14
CA LEU A 20 -11.86 -13.78 56.13
C LEU A 20 -12.81 -13.54 54.93
N ALA A 21 -14.07 -13.07 55.23
CA ALA A 21 -15.03 -12.76 54.16
C ALA A 21 -14.59 -11.56 53.33
N MET A 22 -14.01 -10.50 53.93
CA MET A 22 -13.39 -9.39 53.17
C MET A 22 -12.15 -9.80 52.36
N ALA A 23 -11.29 -10.68 52.91
CA ALA A 23 -10.13 -11.19 52.19
C ALA A 23 -10.52 -12.11 51.02
N GLN A 24 -11.62 -12.87 51.18
CA GLN A 24 -12.19 -13.66 50.06
C GLN A 24 -12.91 -12.78 49.04
N ALA A 25 -13.63 -11.73 49.43
CA ALA A 25 -14.22 -10.75 48.53
C ALA A 25 -13.15 -9.93 47.78
N MET A 26 -12.05 -9.57 48.43
CA MET A 26 -10.89 -8.93 47.76
C MET A 26 -10.15 -9.89 46.81
N ARG A 27 -10.09 -11.20 47.09
CA ARG A 27 -9.54 -12.20 46.18
C ARG A 27 -10.48 -12.52 45.00
N ALA A 28 -11.79 -12.47 45.20
CA ALA A 28 -12.79 -12.63 44.14
C ALA A 28 -12.89 -11.39 43.23
N SER A 29 -12.43 -10.21 43.68
CA SER A 29 -12.37 -8.97 42.89
C SER A 29 -11.07 -8.81 42.10
N ALA A 30 -10.06 -9.64 42.36
CA ALA A 30 -8.95 -9.82 41.44
C ALA A 30 -9.28 -10.96 40.45
N ALA A 31 -10.35 -10.80 39.68
CA ALA A 31 -10.47 -11.48 38.43
C ALA A 31 -9.17 -11.14 37.68
N GLU A 32 -8.31 -12.12 37.43
CA GLU A 32 -7.16 -11.98 36.57
C GLU A 32 -7.65 -11.23 35.34
N ALA A 33 -7.24 -9.98 35.18
CA ALA A 33 -7.56 -9.22 34.00
C ALA A 33 -6.98 -10.02 32.85
N THR A 34 -7.83 -10.69 32.09
CA THR A 34 -7.41 -11.42 30.89
C THR A 34 -6.58 -10.41 30.08
N PRO A 35 -5.33 -10.71 29.73
CA PRO A 35 -4.51 -9.76 29.02
C PRO A 35 -5.30 -9.27 27.78
N PRO A 36 -5.27 -7.99 27.47
CA PRO A 36 -6.05 -7.45 26.38
C PRO A 36 -5.77 -8.26 25.12
N ARG A 37 -6.83 -8.75 24.48
CA ARG A 37 -6.74 -9.58 23.28
C ARG A 37 -6.04 -8.78 22.18
N LYS A 38 -4.91 -9.27 21.68
CA LYS A 38 -4.19 -8.64 20.55
C LYS A 38 -5.06 -8.70 19.30
N PRO A 39 -5.13 -7.62 18.49
CA PRO A 39 -5.85 -7.64 17.22
C PRO A 39 -5.19 -8.56 16.21
N ASN A 40 -5.98 -9.19 15.35
CA ASN A 40 -5.47 -9.70 14.08
C ASN A 40 -5.37 -8.55 13.07
N PHE A 41 -4.51 -8.69 12.06
CA PHE A 41 -4.39 -7.75 10.95
C PHE A 41 -4.61 -8.47 9.63
N LEU A 42 -5.48 -7.91 8.79
CA LEU A 42 -5.74 -8.41 7.43
C LEU A 42 -5.53 -7.27 6.43
N TRP A 43 -4.49 -7.39 5.60
CA TRP A 43 -4.23 -6.48 4.49
C TRP A 43 -4.88 -7.01 3.21
N LEU A 44 -5.70 -6.18 2.57
CA LEU A 44 -6.30 -6.37 1.26
C LEU A 44 -5.59 -5.43 0.28
N ILE A 45 -4.76 -5.96 -0.60
CA ILE A 45 -3.86 -5.15 -1.43
C ILE A 45 -4.29 -5.27 -2.89
N GLY A 46 -4.70 -4.15 -3.50
CA GLY A 46 -4.93 -4.03 -4.94
C GLY A 46 -3.61 -3.80 -5.69
N ASP A 47 -3.42 -4.49 -6.82
CA ASP A 47 -2.23 -4.36 -7.68
C ASP A 47 -2.48 -3.28 -8.73
N ASP A 48 -1.78 -2.13 -8.66
CA ASP A 48 -2.00 -0.92 -9.47
C ASP A 48 -3.32 -0.18 -9.14
N ALA A 49 -3.79 -0.22 -7.91
CA ALA A 49 -5.06 0.37 -7.49
C ALA A 49 -4.89 1.83 -7.02
N GLY A 50 -5.29 2.77 -7.86
CA GLY A 50 -5.50 4.18 -7.49
C GLY A 50 -6.80 4.40 -6.71
N PRO A 51 -7.14 5.66 -6.33
CA PRO A 51 -8.32 5.97 -5.53
C PRO A 51 -9.64 5.96 -6.33
N ALA A 52 -9.71 5.24 -7.45
CA ALA A 52 -10.88 5.13 -8.31
C ALA A 52 -11.98 4.25 -7.68
N LEU A 53 -12.55 4.70 -6.56
CA LEU A 53 -13.63 4.05 -5.80
C LEU A 53 -14.80 5.03 -5.61
N GLY A 54 -16.01 4.50 -5.40
CA GLY A 54 -17.20 5.31 -5.13
C GLY A 54 -17.01 6.21 -3.90
N CYS A 55 -16.48 5.67 -2.81
CA CYS A 55 -16.19 6.44 -1.59
C CYS A 55 -15.09 7.51 -1.76
N TYR A 56 -14.29 7.48 -2.82
CA TYR A 56 -13.33 8.53 -3.18
C TYR A 56 -13.88 9.50 -4.24
N GLY A 57 -15.12 9.33 -4.69
CA GLY A 57 -15.82 10.26 -5.57
C GLY A 57 -15.94 9.84 -7.03
N THR A 58 -15.38 8.70 -7.44
CA THR A 58 -15.53 8.17 -8.80
C THR A 58 -16.96 7.67 -9.01
N LYS A 59 -17.71 8.28 -9.94
CA LYS A 59 -19.14 7.98 -10.18
C LYS A 59 -19.36 6.79 -11.10
N GLU A 60 -18.42 6.53 -11.99
CA GLU A 60 -18.50 5.55 -13.07
C GLU A 60 -18.06 4.14 -12.64
N VAL A 61 -17.63 3.97 -11.38
CA VAL A 61 -17.23 2.71 -10.79
C VAL A 61 -18.29 2.14 -9.85
N TRP A 62 -18.37 0.84 -9.71
CA TRP A 62 -19.29 0.17 -8.79
C TRP A 62 -18.52 -0.59 -7.70
N THR A 63 -18.36 0.03 -6.52
CA THR A 63 -17.53 -0.48 -5.41
C THR A 63 -18.25 -0.52 -4.05
N PRO A 64 -19.46 -1.11 -3.96
CA PRO A 64 -20.30 -1.03 -2.76
C PRO A 64 -19.70 -1.71 -1.51
N ASN A 65 -18.81 -2.70 -1.68
CA ASN A 65 -18.21 -3.39 -0.55
C ASN A 65 -17.09 -2.56 0.11
N LEU A 66 -16.24 -1.92 -0.71
CA LEU A 66 -15.21 -1.01 -0.25
C LEU A 66 -15.79 0.32 0.24
N ASP A 67 -16.87 0.79 -0.38
CA ASP A 67 -17.63 1.96 0.08
C ASP A 67 -18.24 1.71 1.47
N ARG A 68 -18.80 0.51 1.70
CA ARG A 68 -19.27 0.09 3.03
C ARG A 68 -18.11 -0.04 4.02
N LEU A 69 -16.98 -0.63 3.61
CA LEU A 69 -15.78 -0.73 4.46
C LEU A 69 -15.30 0.67 4.91
N ALA A 70 -15.36 1.65 4.01
CA ALA A 70 -15.03 3.05 4.30
C ALA A 70 -16.05 3.70 5.26
N ALA A 71 -17.34 3.42 5.09
CA ALA A 71 -18.40 3.93 5.96
C ALA A 71 -18.34 3.35 7.37
N GLU A 72 -17.94 2.08 7.50
CA GLU A 72 -17.74 1.40 8.79
C GLU A 72 -16.37 1.70 9.42
N GLY A 73 -15.39 2.13 8.64
CA GLY A 73 -14.00 2.38 9.01
C GLY A 73 -13.61 3.85 8.96
N ALA A 74 -12.33 4.12 8.79
CA ALA A 74 -11.76 5.43 8.48
C ALA A 74 -11.20 5.41 7.05
N ARG A 75 -11.51 6.44 6.27
CA ARG A 75 -11.01 6.66 4.91
C ARG A 75 -9.97 7.78 4.93
N TYR A 76 -8.78 7.49 4.39
CA TYR A 76 -7.66 8.42 4.33
C TYR A 76 -7.53 8.96 2.91
N THR A 77 -7.65 10.28 2.72
CA THR A 77 -7.70 10.90 1.40
C THR A 77 -6.34 11.30 0.85
N HIS A 78 -5.31 11.37 1.68
CA HIS A 78 -3.95 11.76 1.28
C HIS A 78 -2.93 10.69 1.68
N PHE A 79 -3.09 9.50 1.10
CA PHE A 79 -2.18 8.37 1.32
C PHE A 79 -1.40 8.06 0.04
N TYR A 80 -0.07 8.03 0.16
CA TYR A 80 0.85 7.93 -0.98
C TYR A 80 1.80 6.75 -0.84
N THR A 81 2.11 6.11 -1.98
CA THR A 81 3.23 5.16 -2.03
C THR A 81 4.55 5.92 -2.21
N THR A 82 5.68 5.27 -1.86
CA THR A 82 7.01 5.86 -2.01
C THR A 82 7.60 5.67 -3.41
N ALA A 83 7.00 4.77 -4.20
CA ALA A 83 7.39 4.50 -5.58
C ALA A 83 6.17 4.18 -6.45
N PRO A 84 6.11 4.66 -7.71
CA PRO A 84 4.98 4.44 -8.60
C PRO A 84 5.05 3.09 -9.34
N VAL A 85 5.61 2.06 -8.71
CA VAL A 85 5.74 0.71 -9.29
C VAL A 85 5.87 -0.36 -8.21
N CYS A 86 5.31 -1.54 -8.48
CA CYS A 86 5.09 -2.63 -7.54
C CYS A 86 6.31 -2.98 -6.67
N SER A 87 7.43 -3.42 -7.27
CA SER A 87 8.54 -4.02 -6.53
C SER A 87 9.22 -3.04 -5.55
N PRO A 88 9.61 -1.80 -5.94
CA PRO A 88 10.11 -0.81 -5.00
C PRO A 88 9.10 -0.43 -3.91
N SER A 89 7.83 -0.19 -4.28
CA SER A 89 6.79 0.17 -3.32
C SER A 89 6.55 -0.95 -2.30
N ARG A 90 6.44 -2.21 -2.76
CA ARG A 90 6.24 -3.38 -1.89
C ARG A 90 7.44 -3.64 -0.99
N SER A 91 8.65 -3.38 -1.46
CA SER A 91 9.86 -3.44 -0.63
C SER A 91 9.81 -2.39 0.48
N ALA A 92 9.36 -1.18 0.15
CA ALA A 92 9.29 -0.08 1.09
C ALA A 92 8.26 -0.31 2.20
N PHE A 93 6.98 -0.58 1.87
CA PHE A 93 5.97 -0.72 2.90
C PHE A 93 6.14 -1.98 3.77
N MET A 94 6.77 -3.04 3.24
CA MET A 94 7.06 -4.25 4.02
C MET A 94 8.27 -4.12 4.95
N THR A 95 9.12 -3.12 4.76
CA THR A 95 10.26 -2.85 5.64
C THR A 95 10.05 -1.61 6.52
N GLY A 96 9.05 -0.77 6.21
CA GLY A 96 8.87 0.52 6.84
C GLY A 96 9.97 1.53 6.49
N MET A 97 10.69 1.29 5.36
CA MET A 97 11.84 2.07 4.91
C MET A 97 11.62 2.57 3.48
N TYR A 98 12.19 3.71 3.11
CA TYR A 98 12.20 4.10 1.71
C TYR A 98 13.02 3.10 0.87
N GLN A 99 12.51 2.73 -0.31
CA GLN A 99 13.20 1.83 -1.22
C GLN A 99 14.58 2.35 -1.66
N THR A 100 14.76 3.66 -1.65
CA THR A 100 16.04 4.33 -1.95
C THR A 100 17.06 4.17 -0.84
N THR A 101 16.64 4.17 0.41
CA THR A 101 17.50 3.92 1.58
C THR A 101 18.03 2.49 1.62
N ILE A 102 17.17 1.52 1.30
CA ILE A 102 17.50 0.08 1.39
C ILE A 102 18.09 -0.50 0.10
N GLY A 103 18.34 0.32 -0.94
CA GLY A 103 18.89 -0.14 -2.21
C GLY A 103 17.90 -0.89 -3.12
N ALA A 104 16.60 -0.92 -2.77
CA ALA A 104 15.58 -1.66 -3.50
C ALA A 104 14.82 -0.82 -4.56
N HIS A 105 15.38 0.31 -5.00
CA HIS A 105 14.72 1.35 -5.80
C HIS A 105 14.56 1.03 -7.28
N ASN A 106 15.40 0.19 -7.84
CA ASN A 106 15.27 -0.25 -9.25
C ASN A 106 14.30 -1.42 -9.37
N HIS A 107 13.33 -1.33 -10.26
CA HIS A 107 12.28 -2.34 -10.42
C HIS A 107 12.88 -3.72 -10.72
N ARG A 108 12.76 -4.65 -9.76
CA ARG A 108 13.16 -6.06 -9.88
C ARG A 108 14.65 -6.31 -10.20
N SER A 109 15.55 -5.37 -9.83
CA SER A 109 16.98 -5.51 -10.09
C SER A 109 17.63 -6.67 -9.32
N HIS A 110 17.13 -6.93 -8.12
CA HIS A 110 17.70 -7.90 -7.18
C HIS A 110 17.00 -9.27 -7.20
N ARG A 111 16.32 -9.62 -8.29
CA ARG A 111 15.75 -10.95 -8.47
C ARG A 111 16.85 -11.96 -8.79
N GLY A 112 17.28 -12.72 -7.78
CA GLY A 112 18.21 -13.84 -7.97
C GLY A 112 19.70 -13.51 -7.92
N ASP A 113 20.08 -12.30 -7.49
CA ASP A 113 21.48 -11.88 -7.31
C ASP A 113 21.99 -12.03 -5.87
N GLY A 114 21.10 -12.44 -4.95
CA GLY A 114 21.44 -12.64 -3.54
C GLY A 114 21.47 -11.36 -2.70
N PHE A 115 21.01 -10.22 -3.22
CA PHE A 115 21.00 -8.94 -2.50
C PHE A 115 20.26 -9.05 -1.17
N GLN A 116 20.93 -8.67 -0.07
CA GLN A 116 20.37 -8.66 1.28
C GLN A 116 20.00 -7.24 1.71
N LEU A 117 18.96 -7.15 2.54
CA LEU A 117 18.62 -5.89 3.20
C LEU A 117 19.79 -5.39 4.08
N PRO A 118 19.95 -4.08 4.26
CA PRO A 118 20.94 -3.52 5.16
C PRO A 118 20.81 -4.08 6.59
N ALA A 119 21.93 -4.20 7.29
CA ALA A 119 21.95 -4.74 8.65
C ALA A 119 20.94 -4.06 9.58
N GLY A 120 20.12 -4.87 10.26
CA GLY A 120 19.07 -4.41 11.17
C GLY A 120 17.75 -3.99 10.49
N VAL A 121 17.67 -4.02 9.15
CA VAL A 121 16.41 -3.89 8.42
C VAL A 121 15.85 -5.30 8.17
N ARG A 122 14.57 -5.49 8.52
CA ARG A 122 13.87 -6.77 8.37
C ARG A 122 12.48 -6.53 7.78
N VAL A 123 11.89 -7.55 7.19
CA VAL A 123 10.50 -7.48 6.73
C VAL A 123 9.52 -7.50 7.91
N LEU A 124 8.40 -6.83 7.75
CA LEU A 124 7.36 -6.70 8.77
C LEU A 124 6.93 -8.04 9.37
N THR A 125 6.88 -9.11 8.56
CA THR A 125 6.48 -10.45 9.02
C THR A 125 7.42 -11.04 10.07
N GLU A 126 8.70 -10.72 10.03
CA GLU A 126 9.64 -11.17 11.06
C GLU A 126 9.41 -10.45 12.39
N TRP A 127 9.13 -9.14 12.35
CA TRP A 127 8.79 -8.36 13.55
C TRP A 127 7.47 -8.84 14.16
N PHE A 128 6.48 -9.19 13.34
CA PHE A 128 5.23 -9.76 13.82
C PHE A 128 5.43 -11.13 14.47
N ARG A 129 6.31 -12.00 13.94
CA ARG A 129 6.61 -13.29 14.58
C ARG A 129 7.31 -13.10 15.93
N ASP A 130 8.25 -12.16 16.03
CA ASP A 130 8.89 -11.82 17.30
C ASP A 130 7.86 -11.33 18.34
N ALA A 131 6.78 -10.71 17.90
CA ALA A 131 5.65 -10.28 18.73
C ALA A 131 4.62 -11.40 19.01
N GLY A 132 4.87 -12.64 18.53
CA GLY A 132 4.00 -13.79 18.74
C GLY A 132 2.84 -13.94 17.76
N TYR A 133 2.91 -13.28 16.59
CA TYR A 133 1.89 -13.39 15.55
C TYR A 133 2.22 -14.53 14.57
N TYR A 134 1.17 -15.20 14.13
CA TYR A 134 1.22 -16.09 12.97
C TYR A 134 1.13 -15.26 11.69
N THR A 135 1.95 -15.56 10.68
CA THR A 135 2.03 -14.73 9.47
C THR A 135 1.55 -15.46 8.23
N ALA A 136 0.75 -14.79 7.40
CA ALA A 136 0.13 -15.41 6.23
C ALA A 136 0.19 -14.53 4.98
N ASN A 137 0.51 -15.16 3.83
CA ASN A 137 0.30 -14.58 2.49
C ASN A 137 -0.72 -15.45 1.76
N ILE A 138 -1.99 -15.11 1.89
CA ILE A 138 -3.10 -15.98 1.50
C ILE A 138 -3.19 -16.14 -0.02
N VAL A 139 -3.08 -17.37 -0.47
CA VAL A 139 -3.31 -17.78 -1.86
C VAL A 139 -4.58 -18.62 -1.96
N THR A 140 -4.78 -19.54 -1.01
CA THR A 140 -5.92 -20.42 -0.99
C THR A 140 -7.02 -19.85 -0.09
N LEU A 141 -8.13 -19.52 -0.69
CA LEU A 141 -9.35 -19.04 -0.05
C LEU A 141 -10.40 -20.18 -0.03
N PRO A 142 -11.39 -20.16 0.87
CA PRO A 142 -12.53 -21.07 0.82
C PRO A 142 -13.25 -21.02 -0.53
N GLU A 143 -13.86 -22.15 -0.94
CA GLU A 143 -14.55 -22.23 -2.25
C GLU A 143 -15.68 -21.20 -2.38
N GLU A 144 -16.38 -20.92 -1.29
CA GLU A 144 -17.49 -19.95 -1.23
C GLU A 144 -17.04 -18.52 -1.52
N VAL A 145 -15.79 -18.18 -1.24
CA VAL A 145 -15.22 -16.86 -1.59
C VAL A 145 -15.05 -16.71 -3.10
N GLY A 146 -14.75 -17.80 -3.78
CA GLY A 146 -14.47 -17.80 -5.21
C GLY A 146 -13.20 -17.01 -5.56
N GLY A 147 -12.31 -17.58 -6.33
CA GLY A 147 -11.02 -16.98 -6.65
C GLY A 147 -9.95 -17.26 -5.59
N ARG A 148 -8.82 -16.60 -5.75
CA ARG A 148 -7.66 -16.79 -4.87
C ARG A 148 -6.78 -15.53 -4.84
N GLY A 149 -5.96 -15.40 -3.80
CA GLY A 149 -4.89 -14.42 -3.76
C GLY A 149 -3.76 -14.80 -4.71
N THR A 150 -3.04 -13.82 -5.21
CA THR A 150 -1.89 -14.07 -6.12
C THR A 150 -0.64 -14.54 -5.39
N GLY A 151 -0.57 -14.36 -4.06
CA GLY A 151 0.63 -14.61 -3.28
C GLY A 151 1.82 -13.70 -3.64
N LYS A 152 1.57 -12.64 -4.41
CA LYS A 152 2.58 -11.70 -4.90
C LYS A 152 3.26 -10.99 -3.72
N THR A 153 4.57 -11.14 -3.57
CA THR A 153 5.41 -10.33 -2.68
C THR A 153 6.15 -9.26 -3.46
N ASP A 154 6.74 -9.63 -4.58
CA ASP A 154 7.47 -8.78 -5.53
C ASP A 154 8.56 -7.90 -4.87
N TRP A 155 9.16 -8.38 -3.78
CA TRP A 155 10.21 -7.65 -3.08
C TRP A 155 11.49 -7.62 -3.89
N ASN A 156 12.19 -6.48 -3.87
CA ASN A 156 13.43 -6.27 -4.59
C ASN A 156 14.66 -6.52 -3.70
N PHE A 157 14.66 -7.63 -2.99
CA PHE A 157 15.73 -8.15 -2.17
C PHE A 157 15.52 -9.66 -1.96
N THR A 158 16.52 -10.37 -1.51
CA THR A 158 16.40 -11.79 -1.14
C THR A 158 15.50 -11.91 0.10
N PRO A 159 14.34 -12.56 0.00
CA PRO A 159 13.44 -12.73 1.13
C PRO A 159 14.08 -13.67 2.19
N PRO A 160 13.65 -13.59 3.47
CA PRO A 160 14.03 -14.58 4.46
C PRO A 160 13.58 -15.98 4.03
N ALA A 161 14.25 -17.03 4.54
CA ALA A 161 13.99 -18.43 4.18
C ALA A 161 12.52 -18.84 4.37
N LYS A 162 11.86 -18.27 5.37
CA LYS A 162 10.42 -18.45 5.63
C LYS A 162 9.74 -17.07 5.76
N PRO A 163 9.35 -16.43 4.66
CA PRO A 163 8.75 -15.08 4.71
C PRO A 163 7.37 -15.07 5.39
N PHE A 164 6.60 -16.16 5.28
CA PHE A 164 5.28 -16.37 5.90
C PHE A 164 5.16 -17.79 6.44
N ASP A 165 4.27 -17.99 7.41
CA ASP A 165 4.02 -19.31 8.04
C ASP A 165 3.07 -20.14 7.19
N THR A 166 2.07 -19.52 6.54
CA THR A 166 1.08 -20.18 5.69
C THR A 166 0.67 -19.36 4.48
N ASN A 167 0.00 -20.02 3.53
CA ASN A 167 -0.72 -19.39 2.43
C ASN A 167 -2.21 -19.82 2.39
N GLN A 168 -2.71 -20.48 3.46
CA GLN A 168 -4.05 -21.00 3.57
C GLN A 168 -4.92 -20.13 4.48
N TRP A 169 -6.10 -19.74 4.03
CA TRP A 169 -7.10 -19.06 4.85
C TRP A 169 -7.56 -19.90 6.05
N SER A 170 -7.72 -21.20 5.84
CA SER A 170 -8.21 -22.16 6.85
C SER A 170 -7.36 -22.19 8.13
N ASP A 171 -6.10 -21.76 8.08
CA ASP A 171 -5.20 -21.81 9.22
C ASP A 171 -5.42 -20.65 10.17
N LEU A 172 -6.05 -19.55 9.73
CA LEU A 172 -6.13 -18.28 10.48
C LEU A 172 -6.90 -18.40 11.79
N ALA A 173 -8.04 -19.12 11.78
CA ALA A 173 -8.88 -19.25 12.97
C ALA A 173 -8.16 -19.95 14.15
N ALA A 174 -7.31 -20.91 13.84
CA ALA A 174 -6.56 -21.68 14.84
C ALA A 174 -5.27 -20.96 15.31
N HIS A 175 -4.81 -19.92 14.59
CA HIS A 175 -3.53 -19.26 14.85
C HIS A 175 -3.68 -17.75 15.05
N GLN A 176 -4.43 -17.36 16.10
CA GLN A 176 -4.56 -15.96 16.49
C GLN A 176 -3.59 -15.62 17.64
N PRO A 177 -3.01 -14.41 17.68
CA PRO A 177 -3.17 -13.33 16.70
C PRO A 177 -2.41 -13.61 15.39
N PHE A 178 -2.93 -13.11 14.26
CA PHE A 178 -2.28 -13.25 12.98
C PHE A 178 -2.07 -11.89 12.27
N PHE A 179 -1.03 -11.85 11.43
CA PHE A 179 -0.88 -10.87 10.35
C PHE A 179 -1.03 -11.60 9.02
N ALA A 180 -2.06 -11.26 8.27
CA ALA A 180 -2.33 -11.86 6.97
C ALA A 180 -2.43 -10.80 5.88
N GLN A 181 -1.98 -11.12 4.66
CA GLN A 181 -2.22 -10.32 3.48
C GLN A 181 -2.86 -11.15 2.37
N ILE A 182 -3.74 -10.51 1.61
CA ILE A 182 -4.28 -11.01 0.35
C ILE A 182 -3.91 -10.02 -0.74
N ASN A 183 -3.19 -10.50 -1.75
CA ASN A 183 -2.81 -9.70 -2.91
C ASN A 183 -3.77 -10.05 -4.05
N PHE A 184 -4.59 -9.08 -4.46
CA PHE A 184 -5.44 -9.20 -5.64
C PHE A 184 -4.65 -8.84 -6.90
N LYS A 185 -5.03 -9.41 -8.03
CA LYS A 185 -4.41 -9.05 -9.31
C LYS A 185 -4.94 -7.72 -9.85
N GLU A 186 -6.20 -7.46 -9.55
CA GLU A 186 -6.90 -6.29 -10.08
C GLU A 186 -6.45 -5.01 -9.37
N PRO A 187 -6.39 -3.88 -10.10
CA PRO A 187 -6.66 -3.70 -11.55
C PRO A 187 -5.42 -3.84 -12.45
N HIS A 188 -4.39 -4.60 -12.09
CA HIS A 188 -3.18 -4.77 -12.92
C HIS A 188 -3.53 -5.25 -14.34
N ARG A 189 -2.88 -4.65 -15.35
CA ARG A 189 -3.04 -5.06 -16.77
C ARG A 189 -2.63 -6.53 -16.99
N LYS A 190 -3.23 -7.28 -17.95
CA LYS A 190 -4.26 -6.78 -18.87
C LYS A 190 -5.64 -6.82 -18.21
N PHE A 191 -6.48 -5.85 -18.57
CA PHE A 191 -7.87 -5.77 -18.10
C PHE A 191 -8.71 -6.89 -18.75
N THR A 192 -9.29 -7.74 -17.92
CA THR A 192 -10.08 -8.91 -18.37
C THR A 192 -11.40 -9.04 -17.63
N SER A 193 -11.77 -8.03 -16.84
CA SER A 193 -13.01 -8.03 -16.07
C SER A 193 -14.24 -7.85 -16.96
N PRO A 194 -15.41 -8.31 -16.52
CA PRO A 194 -16.64 -8.09 -17.27
C PRO A 194 -16.95 -6.61 -17.44
N LYS A 195 -17.31 -6.19 -18.67
CA LYS A 195 -17.63 -4.81 -18.99
C LYS A 195 -18.90 -4.34 -18.28
N ARG A 196 -18.81 -3.22 -17.56
CA ARG A 196 -19.91 -2.56 -16.83
C ARG A 196 -19.86 -1.04 -16.97
N ALA A 197 -18.67 -0.45 -16.89
CA ALA A 197 -18.48 0.98 -17.04
C ALA A 197 -18.78 1.42 -18.47
N ASP A 198 -19.50 2.54 -18.61
CA ASP A 198 -19.86 3.12 -19.90
C ASP A 198 -18.71 4.01 -20.39
N PRO A 199 -18.00 3.66 -21.48
CA PRO A 199 -16.89 4.45 -22.00
C PRO A 199 -17.29 5.89 -22.35
N ALA A 200 -18.56 6.15 -22.67
CA ALA A 200 -19.05 7.50 -22.98
C ALA A 200 -19.11 8.43 -21.76
N LYS A 201 -19.14 7.85 -20.54
CA LYS A 201 -19.29 8.60 -19.29
C LYS A 201 -18.00 8.77 -18.50
N VAL A 202 -16.96 7.98 -18.82
CA VAL A 202 -15.69 8.06 -18.07
C VAL A 202 -15.06 9.44 -18.25
N GLU A 203 -14.56 9.97 -17.15
CA GLU A 203 -13.79 11.20 -17.14
C GLU A 203 -12.40 10.96 -17.74
N ILE A 204 -11.99 11.81 -18.67
CA ILE A 204 -10.67 11.73 -19.31
C ILE A 204 -9.79 12.88 -18.80
N PRO A 205 -8.69 12.58 -18.10
CA PRO A 205 -7.73 13.62 -17.73
C PRO A 205 -7.21 14.40 -18.94
N PRO A 206 -7.03 15.72 -18.85
CA PRO A 206 -6.72 16.58 -20.02
C PRO A 206 -5.42 16.23 -20.74
N TYR A 207 -4.49 15.53 -20.07
CA TYR A 207 -3.24 15.04 -20.67
C TYR A 207 -3.41 13.73 -21.47
N TYR A 208 -4.61 13.18 -21.56
CA TYR A 208 -4.92 12.09 -22.49
C TYR A 208 -5.87 12.56 -23.59
N PRO A 209 -5.71 12.06 -24.83
CA PRO A 209 -6.67 12.34 -25.89
C PRO A 209 -8.05 11.80 -25.55
N ASP A 210 -9.09 12.64 -25.70
CA ASP A 210 -10.48 12.19 -25.67
C ASP A 210 -10.78 11.41 -26.95
N HIS A 211 -10.53 10.12 -26.92
CA HIS A 211 -10.60 9.20 -28.05
C HIS A 211 -11.26 7.89 -27.62
N PRO A 212 -11.97 7.16 -28.50
CA PRO A 212 -12.58 5.87 -28.14
C PRO A 212 -11.61 4.89 -27.47
N THR A 213 -10.38 4.81 -27.93
CA THR A 213 -9.32 3.96 -27.33
C THR A 213 -9.03 4.35 -25.87
N THR A 214 -8.98 5.65 -25.57
CA THR A 214 -8.73 6.14 -24.21
C THR A 214 -9.92 5.85 -23.32
N ARG A 215 -11.14 6.13 -23.81
CA ARG A 215 -12.39 5.89 -23.09
C ARG A 215 -12.59 4.41 -22.76
N GLU A 216 -12.32 3.53 -23.72
CA GLU A 216 -12.38 2.06 -23.51
C GLU A 216 -11.33 1.59 -22.52
N ASP A 217 -10.11 2.12 -22.55
CA ASP A 217 -9.03 1.75 -21.62
C ASP A 217 -9.35 2.19 -20.18
N MET A 218 -9.88 3.40 -20.00
CA MET A 218 -10.34 3.92 -18.70
C MET A 218 -11.52 3.13 -18.17
N ALA A 219 -12.54 2.87 -18.99
CA ALA A 219 -13.70 2.07 -18.59
C ALA A 219 -13.27 0.65 -18.16
N ALA A 220 -12.35 0.02 -18.88
CA ALA A 220 -11.85 -1.30 -18.55
C ALA A 220 -11.05 -1.34 -17.24
N TYR A 221 -10.37 -0.25 -16.88
CA TYR A 221 -9.74 -0.09 -15.56
C TYR A 221 -10.79 -0.05 -14.46
N LEU A 222 -11.86 0.74 -14.61
CA LEU A 222 -12.98 0.82 -13.65
C LEU A 222 -13.72 -0.51 -13.50
N ASP A 223 -13.85 -1.28 -14.59
CA ASP A 223 -14.38 -2.66 -14.53
C ASP A 223 -13.52 -3.57 -13.66
N CYS A 224 -12.19 -3.42 -13.74
CA CYS A 224 -11.27 -4.16 -12.89
C CYS A 224 -11.35 -3.71 -11.42
N MET A 225 -11.57 -2.42 -11.14
CA MET A 225 -11.83 -1.94 -9.79
C MET A 225 -13.15 -2.50 -9.22
N THR A 226 -14.19 -2.63 -10.04
CA THR A 226 -15.45 -3.28 -9.67
C THR A 226 -15.25 -4.78 -9.35
N GLU A 227 -14.40 -5.48 -10.10
CA GLU A 227 -14.06 -6.88 -9.82
C GLU A 227 -13.25 -7.01 -8.52
N LEU A 228 -12.30 -6.12 -8.28
CA LEU A 228 -11.54 -6.02 -7.02
C LEU A 228 -12.48 -5.85 -5.83
N ASP A 229 -13.45 -4.93 -5.93
CA ASP A 229 -14.47 -4.72 -4.90
C ASP A 229 -15.25 -5.99 -4.58
N GLY A 230 -15.71 -6.69 -5.61
CA GLY A 230 -16.45 -7.94 -5.45
C GLY A 230 -15.63 -9.02 -4.74
N LYS A 231 -14.33 -9.14 -5.04
CA LYS A 231 -13.41 -10.07 -4.37
C LYS A 231 -13.18 -9.67 -2.92
N ALA A 232 -12.93 -8.38 -2.65
CA ALA A 232 -12.79 -7.86 -1.30
C ALA A 232 -14.06 -8.12 -0.48
N GLY A 233 -15.24 -7.88 -1.05
CA GLY A 233 -16.53 -8.13 -0.39
C GLY A 233 -16.73 -9.58 0.03
N ARG A 234 -16.35 -10.54 -0.82
CA ARG A 234 -16.43 -11.97 -0.49
C ARG A 234 -15.46 -12.35 0.65
N VAL A 235 -14.26 -11.78 0.66
CA VAL A 235 -13.30 -11.98 1.77
C VAL A 235 -13.83 -11.42 3.08
N LEU A 236 -14.43 -10.23 3.05
CA LEU A 236 -15.05 -9.62 4.25
C LEU A 236 -16.20 -10.47 4.78
N ALA A 237 -17.07 -10.96 3.90
CA ALA A 237 -18.16 -11.86 4.29
C ALA A 237 -17.65 -13.19 4.90
N GLN A 238 -16.54 -13.73 4.37
CA GLN A 238 -15.92 -14.94 4.93
C GLN A 238 -15.28 -14.65 6.31
N LEU A 239 -14.68 -13.48 6.50
CA LEU A 239 -14.14 -13.06 7.79
C LEU A 239 -15.24 -13.01 8.86
N ASP A 240 -16.43 -12.48 8.49
CA ASP A 240 -17.61 -12.45 9.35
C ASP A 240 -18.12 -13.87 9.65
N LYS A 241 -18.25 -14.73 8.62
CA LYS A 241 -18.72 -16.12 8.74
C LYS A 241 -17.84 -16.96 9.68
N ASP A 242 -16.52 -16.73 9.66
CA ASP A 242 -15.57 -17.45 10.51
C ASP A 242 -15.45 -16.88 11.93
N GLY A 243 -16.22 -15.84 12.26
CA GLY A 243 -16.21 -15.17 13.58
C GLY A 243 -14.93 -14.44 13.89
N LEU A 244 -14.15 -14.06 12.87
CA LEU A 244 -12.87 -13.37 13.02
C LEU A 244 -13.00 -11.84 12.94
N ALA A 245 -14.12 -11.31 12.43
CA ALA A 245 -14.30 -9.88 12.17
C ALA A 245 -14.19 -9.01 13.43
N ASP A 246 -14.71 -9.47 14.57
CA ASP A 246 -14.72 -8.71 15.83
C ASP A 246 -13.34 -8.58 16.49
N ASN A 247 -12.31 -9.25 15.94
CA ASN A 247 -10.93 -9.17 16.43
C ASN A 247 -9.92 -8.86 15.31
N THR A 248 -10.37 -8.50 14.11
CA THR A 248 -9.49 -8.28 12.96
C THR A 248 -9.57 -6.85 12.45
N VAL A 249 -8.43 -6.16 12.49
CA VAL A 249 -8.23 -4.88 11.79
C VAL A 249 -8.10 -5.18 10.31
N VAL A 250 -9.00 -4.61 9.51
CA VAL A 250 -8.98 -4.76 8.05
C VAL A 250 -8.41 -3.48 7.43
N ILE A 251 -7.38 -3.63 6.60
CA ILE A 251 -6.71 -2.54 5.90
C ILE A 251 -6.76 -2.80 4.40
N PHE A 252 -7.43 -1.93 3.64
CA PHE A 252 -7.43 -1.95 2.18
C PHE A 252 -6.57 -0.82 1.64
N PHE A 253 -5.66 -1.12 0.69
CA PHE A 253 -4.83 -0.12 0.02
C PHE A 253 -4.30 -0.61 -1.33
N GLY A 254 -3.82 0.32 -2.17
CA GLY A 254 -3.12 0.03 -3.42
C GLY A 254 -1.60 -0.07 -3.21
N ASP A 255 -0.94 -0.95 -3.95
CA ASP A 255 0.53 -1.06 -3.88
C ASP A 255 1.26 0.07 -4.62
N ASN A 256 0.66 0.61 -5.67
CA ASN A 256 1.02 1.83 -6.38
C ASN A 256 -0.22 2.37 -7.12
N GLY A 257 -0.13 3.58 -7.64
CA GLY A 257 -1.23 4.23 -8.34
C GLY A 257 -1.61 3.57 -9.68
N GLU A 258 -2.45 4.24 -10.43
CA GLU A 258 -3.16 3.70 -11.59
C GLU A 258 -2.24 3.28 -12.72
N CYS A 259 -2.56 2.15 -13.36
CA CYS A 259 -1.76 1.62 -14.47
C CYS A 259 -2.11 2.27 -15.82
N HIS A 260 -2.17 3.60 -15.85
CA HIS A 260 -2.26 4.42 -17.06
C HIS A 260 -0.90 4.98 -17.48
N VAL A 261 -0.85 5.73 -18.58
CA VAL A 261 0.42 6.14 -19.21
C VAL A 261 1.23 7.03 -18.27
N ARG A 262 0.60 8.03 -17.63
CA ARG A 262 1.23 8.99 -16.72
C ARG A 262 1.26 8.49 -15.26
N GLY A 263 0.46 7.49 -14.91
CA GLY A 263 0.35 6.91 -13.58
C GLY A 263 1.53 5.99 -13.27
N LYS A 264 1.34 4.68 -13.45
CA LYS A 264 2.39 3.68 -13.16
C LYS A 264 3.73 4.03 -13.80
N GLN A 265 4.78 4.02 -13.01
CA GLN A 265 6.16 4.40 -13.32
C GLN A 265 6.44 5.92 -13.30
N PHE A 266 5.50 6.80 -12.95
CA PHE A 266 5.74 8.24 -12.83
C PHE A 266 5.30 8.79 -11.48
N VAL A 267 5.99 9.85 -10.99
CA VAL A 267 5.86 10.36 -9.63
C VAL A 267 4.78 11.43 -9.45
N TYR A 268 3.81 11.47 -10.34
CA TYR A 268 2.62 12.33 -10.26
C TYR A 268 1.56 11.76 -9.31
N GLU A 269 0.49 12.54 -9.04
CA GLU A 269 -0.65 12.06 -8.24
C GLU A 269 -1.17 10.72 -8.75
N GLU A 270 -1.41 10.58 -10.07
CA GLU A 270 -1.91 9.34 -10.69
C GLU A 270 -1.04 8.10 -10.40
N GLY A 271 0.28 8.29 -10.20
CA GLY A 271 1.21 7.18 -9.95
C GLY A 271 1.49 6.88 -8.49
N LEU A 272 1.31 7.85 -7.59
CA LEU A 272 1.67 7.72 -6.18
C LEU A 272 0.48 7.74 -5.22
N HIS A 273 -0.63 8.39 -5.59
CA HIS A 273 -1.82 8.46 -4.74
C HIS A 273 -2.59 7.15 -4.81
N VAL A 274 -2.83 6.54 -3.65
CA VAL A 274 -3.55 5.27 -3.53
C VAL A 274 -4.60 5.35 -2.42
N PRO A 275 -5.69 4.56 -2.49
CA PRO A 275 -6.67 4.51 -1.42
C PRO A 275 -6.05 3.89 -0.17
N LEU A 276 -6.52 4.34 1.00
CA LEU A 276 -6.33 3.66 2.28
C LEU A 276 -7.64 3.70 3.05
N ILE A 277 -8.15 2.51 3.39
CA ILE A 277 -9.34 2.34 4.22
C ILE A 277 -8.98 1.39 5.36
N ILE A 278 -9.25 1.79 6.61
CA ILE A 278 -8.98 0.98 7.79
C ILE A 278 -10.27 0.80 8.57
N ARG A 279 -10.69 -0.46 8.81
CA ARG A 279 -11.78 -0.81 9.70
C ARG A 279 -11.20 -1.44 10.98
N TRP A 280 -11.43 -0.78 12.10
CA TRP A 280 -11.10 -1.31 13.43
C TRP A 280 -12.21 -2.28 13.89
N PRO A 281 -11.87 -3.42 14.52
CA PRO A 281 -12.85 -4.40 14.96
C PRO A 281 -13.69 -3.90 16.14
N LYS A 282 -14.98 -4.24 16.15
CA LYS A 282 -15.92 -3.83 17.23
C LYS A 282 -15.62 -4.46 18.59
N GLY A 283 -14.95 -5.62 18.59
CA GLY A 283 -14.60 -6.36 19.79
C GLY A 283 -13.40 -5.79 20.58
N LEU A 284 -12.76 -4.72 20.09
CA LEU A 284 -11.59 -4.11 20.72
C LEU A 284 -11.78 -2.59 20.89
N PRO A 285 -11.25 -1.99 21.97
CA PRO A 285 -11.21 -0.54 22.12
C PRO A 285 -10.51 0.10 20.92
N ALA A 286 -11.09 1.18 20.38
CA ALA A 286 -10.47 1.90 19.29
C ALA A 286 -9.16 2.59 19.74
N PRO A 287 -8.09 2.55 18.93
CA PRO A 287 -6.84 3.21 19.29
C PRO A 287 -6.94 4.74 19.18
N ALA A 288 -5.98 5.43 19.79
CA ALA A 288 -5.83 6.87 19.62
C ALA A 288 -5.72 7.24 18.14
N HIS A 289 -6.30 8.38 17.77
CA HIS A 289 -6.33 8.92 16.39
C HIS A 289 -7.09 8.07 15.36
N TYR A 290 -7.95 7.13 15.79
CA TYR A 290 -8.89 6.41 14.94
C TYR A 290 -10.33 6.79 15.28
N LYS A 291 -11.16 7.00 14.27
CA LYS A 291 -12.60 7.21 14.40
C LYS A 291 -13.34 6.54 13.26
N ALA A 292 -14.22 5.60 13.58
CA ALA A 292 -15.07 4.96 12.56
C ALA A 292 -16.01 5.98 11.88
N GLY A 293 -16.25 5.79 10.58
CA GLY A 293 -17.06 6.69 9.75
C GLY A 293 -16.39 8.03 9.43
N SER A 294 -15.10 8.22 9.75
CA SER A 294 -14.40 9.48 9.49
C SER A 294 -13.67 9.50 8.15
N VAL A 295 -13.46 10.72 7.69
CA VAL A 295 -12.50 11.04 6.62
C VAL A 295 -11.28 11.68 7.27
N ASP A 296 -10.10 11.15 7.01
CA ASP A 296 -8.83 11.65 7.50
C ASP A 296 -8.03 12.24 6.34
N GLU A 297 -7.69 13.52 6.44
CA GLU A 297 -7.01 14.30 5.39
C GLU A 297 -5.51 14.49 5.69
N ARG A 298 -4.98 13.85 6.72
CA ARG A 298 -3.55 13.93 7.03
C ARG A 298 -2.71 13.31 5.92
N LEU A 299 -1.56 13.90 5.66
CA LEU A 299 -0.55 13.32 4.77
C LEU A 299 0.02 12.04 5.37
N LEU A 300 -0.11 10.93 4.67
CA LEU A 300 0.41 9.62 5.06
C LEU A 300 1.18 8.99 3.89
N VAL A 301 2.13 8.15 4.20
CA VAL A 301 2.91 7.40 3.21
C VAL A 301 2.95 5.92 3.56
N ALA A 302 3.02 5.06 2.56
CA ALA A 302 2.85 3.60 2.73
C ALA A 302 3.83 2.96 3.72
N ILE A 303 5.02 3.52 3.90
CA ILE A 303 5.98 3.06 4.93
C ILE A 303 5.50 3.29 6.36
N ASP A 304 4.48 4.15 6.57
CA ASP A 304 3.89 4.39 7.89
C ASP A 304 3.01 3.22 8.37
N LEU A 305 2.57 2.36 7.46
CA LEU A 305 1.77 1.17 7.82
C LEU A 305 2.54 0.23 8.73
N ALA A 306 3.81 -0.07 8.43
CA ALA A 306 4.61 -1.03 9.20
C ALA A 306 4.75 -0.63 10.68
N PRO A 307 5.26 0.55 11.05
CA PRO A 307 5.37 0.94 12.45
C PRO A 307 4.02 1.14 13.12
N THR A 308 2.98 1.59 12.39
CA THR A 308 1.62 1.70 12.93
C THR A 308 1.07 0.33 13.33
N MET A 309 1.22 -0.69 12.47
CA MET A 309 0.74 -2.04 12.79
C MET A 309 1.53 -2.66 13.95
N LEU A 310 2.83 -2.41 14.06
CA LEU A 310 3.63 -2.87 15.19
C LEU A 310 3.21 -2.20 16.49
N ASP A 311 2.96 -0.90 16.50
CA ASP A 311 2.43 -0.18 17.65
C ASP A 311 1.10 -0.77 18.14
N LEU A 312 0.16 -0.94 17.22
CA LEU A 312 -1.17 -1.53 17.50
C LEU A 312 -1.09 -3.01 17.96
N ALA A 313 -0.03 -3.72 17.59
CA ALA A 313 0.27 -5.07 18.05
C ALA A 313 0.92 -5.11 19.43
N GLY A 314 1.25 -3.96 20.02
CA GLY A 314 2.06 -3.86 21.24
C GLY A 314 3.50 -4.37 21.04
N ALA A 315 4.03 -4.27 19.82
CA ALA A 315 5.39 -4.66 19.47
C ALA A 315 6.33 -3.46 19.47
N LYS A 316 7.61 -3.71 19.74
CA LYS A 316 8.62 -2.64 19.65
C LYS A 316 8.78 -2.19 18.20
N ILE A 317 8.68 -0.89 17.97
CA ILE A 317 8.98 -0.28 16.67
C ILE A 317 10.51 -0.21 16.51
N PRO A 318 11.09 -0.77 15.42
CA PRO A 318 12.53 -0.69 15.16
C PRO A 318 13.00 0.74 14.93
N GLU A 319 14.10 1.14 15.54
CA GLU A 319 14.65 2.51 15.46
C GLU A 319 15.04 2.94 14.03
N LYS A 320 15.36 1.98 13.17
CA LYS A 320 15.73 2.25 11.78
C LYS A 320 14.54 2.47 10.86
N MET A 321 13.30 2.19 11.29
CA MET A 321 12.14 2.45 10.45
C MET A 321 11.98 3.95 10.19
N GLU A 322 11.84 4.33 8.93
CA GLU A 322 11.62 5.72 8.48
C GLU A 322 10.13 6.08 8.47
N GLY A 323 9.27 5.06 8.41
CA GLY A 323 7.84 5.19 8.65
C GLY A 323 7.54 5.66 10.07
N ARG A 324 6.40 6.33 10.27
CA ARG A 324 5.95 6.85 11.57
C ARG A 324 4.55 6.35 11.89
N PRO A 325 4.28 5.88 13.11
CA PRO A 325 2.91 5.55 13.51
C PRO A 325 1.98 6.75 13.36
N PHE A 326 0.81 6.55 12.77
CA PHE A 326 -0.20 7.60 12.61
C PHE A 326 -1.47 7.35 13.44
N MET A 327 -1.56 6.20 14.10
CA MET A 327 -2.56 5.87 15.11
C MET A 327 -1.93 4.93 16.15
N GLY A 328 -2.53 4.83 17.33
CA GLY A 328 -1.99 4.08 18.48
C GLY A 328 -1.29 4.99 19.50
N ASP A 329 -0.61 4.36 20.46
CA ASP A 329 -0.03 5.06 21.63
C ASP A 329 1.21 5.89 21.26
N HIS A 330 1.92 5.51 20.19
CA HIS A 330 3.12 6.20 19.71
C HIS A 330 2.86 7.01 18.44
N ALA A 331 1.59 7.34 18.13
CA ALA A 331 1.26 8.17 16.99
C ALA A 331 1.94 9.55 17.08
N GLY A 332 2.75 9.85 16.05
CA GLY A 332 3.45 11.13 15.94
C GLY A 332 2.57 12.26 15.38
N PRO A 333 3.12 13.49 15.30
CA PRO A 333 2.44 14.60 14.65
C PRO A 333 2.22 14.30 13.16
N PRO A 334 1.19 14.91 12.53
CA PRO A 334 0.99 14.81 11.08
C PRO A 334 2.27 15.14 10.30
N ARG A 335 2.47 14.45 9.18
CA ARG A 335 3.57 14.76 8.26
C ARG A 335 3.33 16.10 7.58
N GLU A 336 4.37 16.91 7.51
CA GLU A 336 4.38 18.13 6.69
C GLU A 336 4.62 17.78 5.21
N TYR A 337 5.45 16.74 4.97
CA TYR A 337 5.85 16.30 3.63
C TYR A 337 5.71 14.79 3.49
N VAL A 338 5.37 14.35 2.26
CA VAL A 338 5.55 12.99 1.78
C VAL A 338 6.48 12.99 0.57
N PHE A 339 7.31 11.95 0.47
CA PHE A 339 8.35 11.85 -0.56
C PHE A 339 8.14 10.59 -1.41
N GLY A 340 8.52 10.70 -2.68
CA GLY A 340 8.47 9.60 -3.61
C GLY A 340 9.66 9.61 -4.58
N ALA A 341 9.97 8.43 -5.11
CA ALA A 341 11.11 8.26 -6.01
C ALA A 341 10.79 7.26 -7.11
N ARG A 342 11.30 7.54 -8.29
CA ARG A 342 11.37 6.60 -9.40
C ARG A 342 12.78 6.52 -9.93
N ASP A 343 13.26 5.30 -10.11
CA ASP A 343 14.53 4.96 -10.75
C ASP A 343 14.27 4.10 -11.98
N ARG A 344 15.08 3.11 -12.31
CA ARG A 344 14.82 2.26 -13.47
C ARG A 344 13.54 1.41 -13.28
N CYS A 345 12.71 1.42 -14.32
CA CYS A 345 11.53 0.54 -14.44
C CYS A 345 11.56 -0.16 -15.79
N ASP A 346 11.51 -1.50 -15.80
CA ASP A 346 11.75 -2.32 -16.98
C ASP A 346 13.08 -1.90 -17.67
N GLU A 347 13.07 -1.53 -18.96
CA GLU A 347 14.25 -1.03 -19.68
C GLU A 347 14.43 0.50 -19.62
N THR A 348 13.48 1.24 -18.99
CA THR A 348 13.53 2.71 -18.94
C THR A 348 14.27 3.19 -17.71
N VAL A 349 15.30 3.98 -17.90
CA VAL A 349 16.12 4.56 -16.84
C VAL A 349 15.75 6.02 -16.63
N PHE A 350 15.28 6.35 -15.44
CA PHE A 350 15.08 7.70 -14.93
C PHE A 350 15.68 7.83 -13.54
N ARG A 351 15.84 9.05 -13.07
CA ARG A 351 15.99 9.39 -11.66
C ARG A 351 15.08 10.57 -11.36
N LEU A 352 13.88 10.26 -10.88
CA LEU A 352 12.90 11.27 -10.46
C LEU A 352 12.73 11.22 -8.94
N ARG A 353 12.67 12.40 -8.32
CA ARG A 353 12.38 12.55 -6.90
C ARG A 353 11.26 13.57 -6.74
N THR A 354 10.37 13.34 -5.79
CA THR A 354 9.26 14.27 -5.53
C THR A 354 9.03 14.47 -4.04
N VAL A 355 8.60 15.68 -3.70
CA VAL A 355 8.05 16.03 -2.40
C VAL A 355 6.68 16.68 -2.59
N ARG A 356 5.75 16.33 -1.71
CA ARG A 356 4.42 16.91 -1.65
C ARG A 356 4.13 17.39 -0.23
N ASP A 357 3.63 18.62 -0.10
CA ASP A 357 2.96 19.10 1.12
C ASP A 357 1.42 19.00 0.98
N ALA A 358 0.66 19.66 1.84
CA ALA A 358 -0.81 19.63 1.76
C ALA A 358 -1.39 20.21 0.45
N ARG A 359 -0.67 21.07 -0.24
CA ARG A 359 -1.14 21.80 -1.42
C ARG A 359 -0.28 21.63 -2.66
N TYR A 360 1.05 21.62 -2.53
CA TYR A 360 1.98 21.67 -3.64
C TYR A 360 2.73 20.35 -3.81
N ARG A 361 2.98 19.98 -5.07
CA ARG A 361 3.96 18.95 -5.43
C ARG A 361 5.12 19.56 -6.17
N TYR A 362 6.34 19.22 -5.76
CA TYR A 362 7.57 19.51 -6.46
C TYR A 362 8.21 18.22 -6.95
N ILE A 363 8.66 18.22 -8.21
CA ILE A 363 9.37 17.11 -8.84
C ILE A 363 10.73 17.59 -9.31
N ARG A 364 11.80 16.86 -8.95
CA ARG A 364 13.14 17.01 -9.48
C ARG A 364 13.47 15.86 -10.39
N ASN A 365 13.81 16.18 -11.65
CA ASN A 365 14.28 15.24 -12.65
C ASN A 365 15.82 15.37 -12.80
N PHE A 366 16.54 14.32 -12.45
CA PHE A 366 18.00 14.24 -12.59
C PHE A 366 18.44 13.66 -13.94
N THR A 367 17.49 13.34 -14.83
CA THR A 367 17.69 12.78 -16.17
C THR A 367 16.79 13.49 -17.18
N PRO A 368 16.86 14.85 -17.28
CA PRO A 368 15.92 15.65 -18.08
C PRO A 368 16.13 15.50 -19.59
N ASP A 369 17.28 14.97 -20.01
CA ASP A 369 17.65 14.68 -21.39
C ASP A 369 16.86 13.54 -22.04
N ARG A 370 15.94 12.91 -21.31
CA ARG A 370 15.19 11.74 -21.76
C ARG A 370 13.73 12.06 -22.01
N PRO A 371 13.10 11.46 -23.06
CA PRO A 371 11.69 11.64 -23.32
C PRO A 371 10.82 10.94 -22.23
N PHE A 372 9.61 11.44 -22.03
CA PHE A 372 8.62 10.78 -21.16
C PHE A 372 8.30 9.37 -21.71
N LEU A 373 7.95 9.27 -22.99
CA LEU A 373 7.66 8.00 -23.66
C LEU A 373 8.95 7.33 -24.18
N GLN A 374 9.90 6.98 -23.27
CA GLN A 374 11.02 6.11 -23.63
C GLN A 374 10.51 4.76 -24.14
N LYS A 375 11.30 4.08 -24.98
CA LYS A 375 10.96 2.72 -25.39
C LYS A 375 10.71 1.85 -24.17
N ASN A 376 9.53 1.22 -24.11
CA ASN A 376 9.12 0.33 -23.01
C ASN A 376 8.23 -0.77 -23.60
N ASP A 377 8.79 -1.97 -23.75
CA ASP A 377 8.12 -3.11 -24.37
C ASP A 377 6.83 -3.51 -23.64
N TYR A 378 6.79 -3.34 -22.32
CA TYR A 378 5.58 -3.60 -21.53
C TYR A 378 4.49 -2.55 -21.83
N LYS A 379 4.86 -1.26 -21.82
CA LYS A 379 3.93 -0.16 -22.11
C LYS A 379 3.40 -0.26 -23.55
N GLU A 380 4.29 -0.46 -24.52
CA GLU A 380 3.92 -0.57 -25.95
C GLU A 380 2.96 -1.73 -26.23
N ARG A 381 3.11 -2.86 -25.52
CA ARG A 381 2.23 -4.03 -25.72
C ARG A 381 0.94 -3.99 -24.92
N SER A 382 0.89 -3.25 -23.82
CA SER A 382 -0.18 -3.37 -22.83
C SER A 382 -0.98 -2.09 -22.61
N TYR A 383 -0.50 -0.93 -23.10
CA TYR A 383 -1.14 0.37 -22.92
C TYR A 383 -1.55 0.95 -24.27
N PRO A 384 -2.79 0.77 -24.72
CA PRO A 384 -3.23 1.25 -26.03
C PRO A 384 -3.08 2.76 -26.19
N VAL A 385 -3.29 3.54 -25.11
CA VAL A 385 -3.13 4.99 -25.09
C VAL A 385 -1.67 5.43 -25.31
N TRP A 386 -0.70 4.61 -24.94
CA TRP A 386 0.73 4.86 -25.22
C TRP A 386 1.02 4.95 -26.72
N ASN A 387 0.46 4.03 -27.49
CA ASN A 387 0.62 4.01 -28.95
C ASN A 387 -0.23 5.09 -29.62
N LEU A 388 -1.45 5.33 -29.12
CA LEU A 388 -2.33 6.40 -29.60
C LEU A 388 -1.65 7.78 -29.46
N LEU A 389 -1.00 8.07 -28.34
CA LEU A 389 -0.26 9.33 -28.14
C LEU A 389 0.83 9.50 -29.20
N LYS A 390 1.63 8.46 -29.47
CA LYS A 390 2.67 8.50 -30.53
C LYS A 390 2.08 8.74 -31.93
N GLU A 391 0.97 8.09 -32.25
CA GLU A 391 0.25 8.24 -33.51
C GLU A 391 -0.29 9.67 -33.70
N LEU A 392 -1.01 10.19 -32.69
CA LEU A 392 -1.59 11.52 -32.74
C LEU A 392 -0.52 12.62 -32.74
N ASN A 393 0.60 12.41 -32.03
CA ASN A 393 1.75 13.31 -32.05
C ASN A 393 2.35 13.41 -33.47
N ALA A 394 2.58 12.27 -34.11
CA ALA A 394 3.08 12.24 -35.51
C ALA A 394 2.12 12.92 -36.51
N ALA A 395 0.82 12.91 -36.20
CA ALA A 395 -0.21 13.57 -36.99
C ALA A 395 -0.44 15.06 -36.65
N GLY A 396 0.26 15.61 -35.63
CA GLY A 396 0.06 17.00 -35.15
C GLY A 396 -1.34 17.25 -34.54
N LYS A 397 -1.94 16.25 -33.88
CA LYS A 397 -3.33 16.29 -33.37
C LYS A 397 -3.42 16.34 -31.85
N LEU A 398 -2.31 16.53 -31.14
CA LEU A 398 -2.30 16.62 -29.69
C LEU A 398 -2.56 18.06 -29.22
N THR A 399 -3.13 18.21 -28.03
CA THR A 399 -3.19 19.46 -27.28
C THR A 399 -1.89 19.68 -26.49
N PRO A 400 -1.54 20.91 -26.07
CA PRO A 400 -0.31 21.15 -25.32
C PRO A 400 -0.10 20.25 -24.10
N PRO A 401 -1.08 19.94 -23.22
CA PRO A 401 -0.91 18.99 -22.14
C PRO A 401 -0.59 17.56 -22.61
N GLN A 402 -1.07 17.15 -23.77
CA GLN A 402 -0.84 15.83 -24.36
C GLN A 402 0.54 15.79 -25.06
N GLU A 403 0.95 16.87 -25.73
CA GLU A 403 2.26 17.01 -26.36
C GLU A 403 3.40 16.89 -25.34
N PHE A 404 3.19 17.37 -24.11
CA PHE A 404 4.14 17.19 -23.00
C PHE A 404 4.56 15.74 -22.82
N LEU A 405 3.63 14.78 -22.93
CA LEU A 405 3.95 13.35 -22.83
C LEU A 405 4.79 12.82 -24.00
N CYS A 406 4.75 13.50 -25.14
CA CYS A 406 5.50 13.12 -26.36
C CYS A 406 6.78 13.94 -26.55
N ALA A 407 7.08 14.86 -25.63
CA ALA A 407 8.26 15.71 -25.72
C ALA A 407 9.57 14.89 -25.74
N PRO A 408 10.59 15.31 -26.50
CA PRO A 408 11.88 14.60 -26.59
C PRO A 408 12.69 14.67 -25.28
N THR A 409 12.36 15.60 -24.41
CA THR A 409 13.00 15.83 -23.10
C THR A 409 11.92 16.16 -22.06
N MET A 410 12.25 15.98 -20.79
CA MET A 410 11.37 16.39 -19.67
C MET A 410 11.94 17.60 -18.93
N PRO A 411 11.12 18.41 -18.25
CA PRO A 411 11.61 19.46 -17.40
C PRO A 411 12.57 18.94 -16.31
N GLU A 412 13.53 19.76 -15.95
CA GLU A 412 14.42 19.47 -14.81
C GLU A 412 13.70 19.65 -13.47
N GLU A 413 12.77 20.61 -13.42
CA GLU A 413 11.96 20.91 -12.25
C GLU A 413 10.51 21.13 -12.64
N GLU A 414 9.63 20.60 -11.81
CA GLU A 414 8.18 20.80 -11.95
C GLU A 414 7.62 21.20 -10.58
N LEU A 415 6.68 22.14 -10.58
CA LEU A 415 5.94 22.57 -9.39
C LEU A 415 4.45 22.69 -9.77
N TYR A 416 3.60 22.07 -8.98
CA TYR A 416 2.16 22.07 -9.22
C TYR A 416 1.39 22.47 -7.97
N ASP A 417 0.33 23.27 -8.13
CA ASP A 417 -0.63 23.62 -7.08
C ASP A 417 -1.84 22.66 -7.19
N LEU A 418 -1.84 21.59 -6.42
CA LEU A 418 -2.85 20.54 -6.50
C LEU A 418 -4.26 20.98 -6.10
N GLN A 419 -4.41 22.14 -5.47
CA GLN A 419 -5.70 22.70 -5.12
C GLN A 419 -6.40 23.32 -6.35
N THR A 420 -5.63 23.90 -7.25
CA THR A 420 -6.15 24.57 -8.47
C THR A 420 -5.88 23.78 -9.74
N ASP A 421 -4.91 22.87 -9.72
CA ASP A 421 -4.49 22.01 -10.83
C ASP A 421 -4.29 20.56 -10.35
N PRO A 422 -5.36 19.83 -10.04
CA PRO A 422 -5.28 18.45 -9.56
C PRO A 422 -4.71 17.48 -10.61
N HIS A 423 -4.66 17.90 -11.87
CA HIS A 423 -4.10 17.12 -12.97
C HIS A 423 -2.62 17.41 -13.25
N GLU A 424 -1.98 18.32 -12.50
CA GLU A 424 -0.56 18.62 -12.62
C GLU A 424 -0.15 18.97 -14.08
N ILE A 425 -0.85 19.95 -14.68
CA ILE A 425 -0.65 20.40 -16.06
C ILE A 425 0.18 21.68 -16.13
N ALA A 426 -0.13 22.64 -15.26
CA ALA A 426 0.49 23.95 -15.24
C ALA A 426 1.77 23.95 -14.40
N ASN A 427 2.94 23.71 -15.02
CA ASN A 427 4.21 23.75 -14.31
C ASN A 427 4.57 25.17 -13.86
N LEU A 428 4.53 25.43 -12.56
CA LEU A 428 4.80 26.71 -11.89
C LEU A 428 6.28 26.92 -11.53
N ALA A 429 7.18 26.02 -11.87
CA ALA A 429 8.60 26.10 -11.48
C ALA A 429 9.30 27.38 -11.97
N LYS A 430 8.81 27.99 -13.07
CA LYS A 430 9.32 29.26 -13.61
C LYS A 430 8.44 30.47 -13.25
N SER A 431 7.34 30.29 -12.51
CA SER A 431 6.47 31.39 -12.09
C SER A 431 7.14 32.25 -11.03
N PRO A 432 7.27 33.58 -11.23
CA PRO A 432 7.85 34.47 -10.23
C PRO A 432 7.14 34.44 -8.87
N GLU A 433 5.82 34.26 -8.88
CA GLU A 433 4.97 34.25 -7.69
C GLU A 433 5.17 32.99 -6.83
N HIS A 434 5.72 31.90 -7.39
CA HIS A 434 5.88 30.63 -6.73
C HIS A 434 7.34 30.30 -6.35
N GLN A 435 8.28 31.22 -6.52
CA GLN A 435 9.71 30.96 -6.27
C GLN A 435 10.03 30.62 -4.80
N GLU A 436 9.34 31.22 -3.84
CA GLU A 436 9.54 30.88 -2.42
C GLU A 436 9.02 29.46 -2.11
N THR A 437 7.87 29.06 -2.69
CA THR A 437 7.34 27.69 -2.57
C THR A 437 8.30 26.69 -3.20
N LEU A 438 8.78 26.98 -4.41
CA LEU A 438 9.76 26.15 -5.11
C LEU A 438 11.04 25.95 -4.28
N LYS A 439 11.61 27.03 -3.74
CA LYS A 439 12.81 27.00 -2.90
C LYS A 439 12.60 26.15 -1.64
N ARG A 440 11.47 26.34 -0.96
CA ARG A 440 11.12 25.58 0.25
C ARG A 440 11.01 24.08 -0.02
N LEU A 441 10.27 23.69 -1.06
CA LEU A 441 10.08 22.28 -1.41
C LEU A 441 11.36 21.64 -1.96
N ARG A 442 12.16 22.38 -2.74
CA ARG A 442 13.48 21.94 -3.19
C ARG A 442 14.38 21.62 -2.00
N ALA A 443 14.47 22.53 -1.03
CA ALA A 443 15.28 22.33 0.18
C ALA A 443 14.78 21.13 1.01
N ALA A 444 13.46 20.94 1.13
CA ALA A 444 12.90 19.78 1.81
C ALA A 444 13.26 18.46 1.10
N LEU A 445 13.22 18.45 -0.23
CA LEU A 445 13.59 17.28 -1.03
C LEU A 445 15.08 16.96 -0.94
N GLU A 446 15.95 17.98 -1.05
CA GLU A 446 17.40 17.84 -0.93
C GLU A 446 17.80 17.30 0.45
N LYS A 447 17.22 17.85 1.50
CA LYS A 447 17.40 17.36 2.87
C LYS A 447 16.97 15.87 3.00
N TRP A 448 15.83 15.49 2.47
CA TRP A 448 15.38 14.09 2.49
C TRP A 448 16.34 13.16 1.72
N ILE A 449 16.83 13.56 0.54
CA ILE A 449 17.81 12.79 -0.25
C ILE A 449 19.10 12.55 0.56
N GLU A 450 19.56 13.56 1.30
CA GLU A 450 20.76 13.47 2.14
C GLU A 450 20.51 12.59 3.36
N GLU A 451 19.46 12.86 4.14
CA GLU A 451 19.14 12.15 5.39
C GLU A 451 18.87 10.67 5.18
N THR A 452 18.24 10.30 4.06
CA THR A 452 17.97 8.91 3.70
C THR A 452 19.13 8.22 2.99
N ASN A 453 20.23 8.95 2.72
CA ASN A 453 21.36 8.45 1.94
C ASN A 453 20.90 7.74 0.64
N ASP A 454 20.07 8.45 -0.15
CA ASP A 454 19.44 7.95 -1.38
C ASP A 454 20.42 7.19 -2.29
N GLN A 455 20.26 5.88 -2.39
CA GLN A 455 21.14 4.99 -3.18
C GLN A 455 20.92 5.14 -4.70
N GLY A 456 19.82 5.76 -5.15
CA GLY A 456 19.53 6.01 -6.56
C GLY A 456 20.39 7.09 -7.21
N LYS A 457 21.37 7.67 -6.49
CA LYS A 457 22.35 8.61 -7.07
C LYS A 457 23.22 7.99 -8.16
N THR A 458 23.42 6.68 -8.13
CA THR A 458 24.14 5.92 -9.17
C THR A 458 23.12 5.20 -10.04
N LEU A 459 23.03 5.58 -11.30
CA LEU A 459 22.13 4.93 -12.26
C LEU A 459 22.62 3.50 -12.55
N GLU A 460 21.68 2.57 -12.72
CA GLU A 460 22.03 1.23 -13.18
C GLU A 460 22.68 1.26 -14.56
N PRO A 461 23.72 0.42 -14.81
CA PRO A 461 24.30 0.29 -16.12
C PRO A 461 23.28 -0.15 -17.18
N PRO A 462 23.35 0.38 -18.42
CA PRO A 462 22.39 0.05 -19.49
C PRO A 462 22.25 -1.44 -19.78
N GLU A 463 23.33 -2.22 -19.63
CA GLU A 463 23.33 -3.68 -19.80
C GLU A 463 22.48 -4.42 -18.76
N VAL A 464 22.40 -3.90 -17.53
CA VAL A 464 21.50 -4.45 -16.47
C VAL A 464 20.06 -4.16 -16.83
N ALA A 465 19.75 -2.96 -17.28
CA ALA A 465 18.42 -2.57 -17.75
C ALA A 465 17.97 -3.44 -18.95
N ALA A 466 18.85 -3.69 -19.92
CA ALA A 466 18.55 -4.51 -21.10
C ALA A 466 18.25 -5.99 -20.77
N ARG A 467 18.91 -6.57 -19.75
CA ARG A 467 18.67 -7.97 -19.32
C ARG A 467 17.26 -8.15 -18.71
N GLN A 468 16.71 -7.14 -18.08
CA GLN A 468 15.40 -7.21 -17.41
C GLN A 468 14.23 -7.39 -18.40
N GLY A 469 14.34 -6.92 -19.64
CA GLY A 469 13.38 -7.20 -20.70
C GLY A 469 13.37 -8.68 -21.14
N GLN A 470 14.50 -9.38 -20.98
CA GLN A 470 14.66 -10.79 -21.40
C GLN A 470 14.25 -11.81 -20.35
N THR A 471 14.30 -11.49 -19.04
CA THR A 471 14.01 -12.42 -17.94
C THR A 471 12.52 -12.62 -17.64
N LYS A 472 11.59 -12.00 -18.36
CA LYS A 472 10.13 -12.21 -18.23
C LYS A 472 9.66 -13.66 -18.55
N ALA A 473 10.54 -14.55 -19.02
CA ALA A 473 10.20 -15.92 -19.37
C ALA A 473 10.32 -16.96 -18.24
N ALA A 474 10.87 -16.61 -17.07
CA ALA A 474 11.24 -17.60 -16.05
C ALA A 474 11.09 -17.14 -14.57
N ALA A 475 9.96 -16.53 -14.19
CA ALA A 475 9.67 -16.35 -12.78
C ALA A 475 8.72 -17.46 -12.28
N PRO A 476 9.01 -18.17 -11.17
CA PRO A 476 8.21 -19.31 -10.70
C PRO A 476 6.79 -18.99 -10.21
N GLY A 477 6.33 -17.75 -10.31
CA GLY A 477 4.97 -17.33 -9.93
C GLY A 477 4.02 -17.03 -11.09
N ASP A 478 4.52 -16.87 -12.33
CA ASP A 478 3.74 -16.47 -13.51
C ASP A 478 3.48 -17.62 -14.52
N ALA A 479 3.83 -18.87 -14.20
CA ALA A 479 3.60 -19.99 -15.10
C ALA A 479 2.10 -20.38 -15.09
N PRO A 480 1.43 -20.40 -16.26
CA PRO A 480 0.08 -20.93 -16.34
C PRO A 480 0.08 -22.45 -16.05
N ALA A 481 -0.82 -22.90 -15.20
CA ALA A 481 -0.99 -24.28 -14.73
C ALA A 481 -1.43 -25.27 -15.84
N LYS A 482 -0.81 -25.26 -17.02
CA LYS A 482 -1.18 -26.12 -18.17
C LYS A 482 -0.09 -27.09 -18.66
N ALA A 483 1.05 -27.22 -18.01
CA ALA A 483 2.14 -28.09 -18.51
C ALA A 483 2.23 -29.47 -17.83
N LYS A 484 1.34 -29.87 -16.91
CA LYS A 484 1.42 -31.15 -16.18
C LYS A 484 0.39 -32.22 -16.58
N ARG A 485 -0.31 -32.09 -17.70
CA ARG A 485 -1.34 -33.06 -18.13
C ARG A 485 -1.02 -33.91 -19.36
N LYS A 486 0.22 -33.87 -19.90
CA LYS A 486 0.61 -34.66 -21.09
C LYS A 486 1.69 -35.74 -20.86
N ALA A 487 2.00 -36.11 -19.63
CA ALA A 487 3.03 -37.12 -19.34
C ALA A 487 2.51 -38.41 -18.66
N LYS A 488 1.19 -38.65 -18.64
CA LYS A 488 0.61 -39.90 -18.02
C LYS A 488 -0.18 -40.81 -18.95
N ASP A 489 -0.25 -40.53 -20.24
CA ASP A 489 -0.95 -41.41 -21.19
C ASP A 489 0.01 -42.01 -22.25
N LYS A 490 1.20 -42.40 -21.85
CA LYS A 490 2.07 -43.31 -22.63
C LYS A 490 2.89 -44.17 -21.67
N GLN A 491 2.25 -45.17 -21.07
CA GLN A 491 2.83 -46.47 -20.72
C GLN A 491 1.71 -47.47 -20.64
#